data_0d6c43fc1d713ba7ba48d7b1e092d5f2
#
_entry.id   0d6c43fc1d713ba7ba48d7b1e092d5f2
#
_cell.length_a   1.000
_cell.length_b   1.000
_cell.length_c   1.000
_cell.angle_alpha   90.00
_cell.angle_beta   90.00
_cell.angle_gamma   90.00
#
_symmetry.space_group_name_H-M   'P 1'
#
loop_
_entity.id
_entity.type
_entity.pdbx_description
1 polymer ?
#
loop_
_entity_poly.entity_id
_entity_poly.type
_entity_poly.pdbx_seq_one_letter_code
_entity_poly.pdbx_strand_id
1 'polypeptide(L)'
;MQNERQPCVYILASGRYGTLYIGVTSNLIRRIWQHRSDVLPGFTSRYDVHSLVHFEMFGEMIPAITREKQLKRWHRQWKINLINAANPEWRDLAVALGFSPLASGKTRDGP
;
A
#
# COMPACT_ATOMS: atom_id res chain seq x y z
N MET A 1 -4.79 -16.90 -17.58
CA MET A 1 -4.68 -16.43 -17.39
C MET A 1 -4.75 -15.64 -16.97
N GLN A 2 -4.59 -15.24 -16.79
CA GLN A 2 -4.69 -14.57 -16.32
C GLN A 2 -4.66 -13.56 -16.07
N ASN A 3 -4.76 -12.90 -16.10
CA ASN A 3 -4.64 -11.94 -15.88
C ASN A 3 -5.35 -11.09 -15.44
N GLU A 4 -5.36 -11.00 -14.61
CA GLU A 4 -6.28 -10.56 -14.08
C GLU A 4 -6.27 -9.22 -13.72
N ARG A 5 -7.16 -8.44 -14.10
CA ARG A 5 -7.28 -7.13 -13.76
C ARG A 5 -8.27 -7.06 -12.66
N GLN A 6 -7.85 -6.63 -11.50
CA GLN A 6 -8.68 -6.55 -10.32
C GLN A 6 -8.46 -5.16 -9.74
N PRO A 7 -9.36 -4.22 -10.01
CA PRO A 7 -9.20 -2.86 -9.50
C PRO A 7 -9.07 -2.84 -7.98
N CYS A 8 -8.17 -2.03 -7.49
CA CYS A 8 -7.83 -2.05 -6.07
C CYS A 8 -7.32 -0.69 -5.62
N VAL A 9 -7.76 -0.25 -4.45
CA VAL A 9 -7.20 0.93 -3.80
C VAL A 9 -6.31 0.39 -2.69
N TYR A 10 -5.13 0.98 -2.50
CA TYR A 10 -4.21 0.49 -1.51
C TYR A 10 -3.55 1.64 -0.75
N ILE A 11 -3.08 1.33 0.45
CA ILE A 11 -2.34 2.30 1.25
C ILE A 11 -1.02 1.66 1.64
N LEU A 12 0.07 2.37 1.34
CA LEU A 12 1.39 1.96 1.77
C LEU A 12 1.82 2.89 2.91
N ALA A 13 2.66 2.39 3.80
CA ALA A 13 3.17 3.18 4.91
C ALA A 13 4.66 2.98 5.07
N SER A 14 5.34 3.99 5.61
CA SER A 14 6.77 3.89 5.88
C SER A 14 7.01 3.09 7.16
N GLY A 15 5.98 2.91 7.97
CA GLY A 15 6.05 2.16 9.20
C GLY A 15 4.79 2.46 9.99
N ARG A 16 4.68 1.93 11.21
CA ARG A 16 3.48 2.14 11.99
C ARG A 16 3.28 3.63 12.27
N TYR A 17 2.10 4.11 11.89
CA TYR A 17 1.73 5.52 12.00
C TYR A 17 2.69 6.44 11.25
N GLY A 18 3.38 5.91 10.24
CA GLY A 18 4.33 6.71 9.47
C GLY A 18 3.68 7.43 8.29
N THR A 19 4.52 7.77 7.32
CA THR A 19 4.06 8.43 6.11
C THR A 19 3.19 7.48 5.30
N LEU A 20 2.09 7.98 4.76
CA LEU A 20 1.15 7.18 4.01
C LEU A 20 1.14 7.56 2.53
N TYR A 21 0.92 6.58 1.69
CA TYR A 21 0.74 6.79 0.27
C TYR A 21 -0.50 6.01 -0.18
N ILE A 22 -1.43 6.69 -0.83
CA ILE A 22 -2.65 6.06 -1.31
C ILE A 22 -2.61 5.97 -2.83
N GLY A 23 -2.89 4.80 -3.35
CA GLY A 23 -2.88 4.60 -4.79
C GLY A 23 -4.02 3.73 -5.27
N VAL A 24 -4.20 3.66 -6.58
CA VAL A 24 -5.20 2.81 -7.19
C VAL A 24 -4.53 2.08 -8.33
N THR A 25 -4.89 0.82 -8.53
CA THR A 25 -4.26 0.02 -9.57
C THR A 25 -5.24 -1.05 -10.05
N SER A 26 -5.00 -1.58 -11.22
CA SER A 26 -5.77 -2.72 -11.70
C SER A 26 -5.02 -4.03 -11.41
N ASN A 27 -3.82 -3.95 -10.83
CA ASN A 27 -3.03 -5.14 -10.54
C ASN A 27 -2.17 -4.86 -9.32
N LEU A 28 -2.69 -5.22 -8.15
CA LEU A 28 -2.03 -4.92 -6.88
C LEU A 28 -0.66 -5.59 -6.77
N ILE A 29 -0.56 -6.85 -7.14
CA ILE A 29 0.70 -7.58 -7.02
C ILE A 29 1.80 -6.89 -7.83
N ARG A 30 1.48 -6.54 -9.07
CA ARG A 30 2.46 -5.91 -9.92
C ARG A 30 2.85 -4.54 -9.36
N ARG A 31 1.89 -3.79 -8.86
CA ARG A 31 2.16 -2.47 -8.35
C ARG A 31 3.03 -2.51 -7.10
N ILE A 32 2.79 -3.49 -6.22
CA ILE A 32 3.61 -3.64 -5.03
C ILE A 32 5.04 -4.01 -5.42
N TRP A 33 5.17 -4.89 -6.41
CA TRP A 33 6.51 -5.25 -6.88
C TRP A 33 7.24 -4.00 -7.38
N GLN A 34 6.54 -3.15 -8.14
CA GLN A 34 7.14 -1.94 -8.67
C GLN A 34 7.59 -1.00 -7.56
N HIS A 35 6.78 -0.85 -6.51
CA HIS A 35 7.15 0.01 -5.39
C HIS A 35 8.34 -0.55 -4.63
N ARG A 36 8.37 -1.86 -4.44
CA ARG A 36 9.45 -2.48 -3.68
C ARG A 36 10.75 -2.56 -4.42
N SER A 37 10.67 -2.60 -5.75
CA SER A 37 11.86 -2.66 -6.58
C SER A 37 12.37 -1.27 -6.90
N ASP A 38 11.65 -0.22 -6.43
CA ASP A 38 12.02 1.16 -6.68
C ASP A 38 12.13 1.49 -8.17
N VAL A 39 11.38 0.76 -8.99
CA VAL A 39 11.36 1.08 -10.42
C VAL A 39 10.44 2.26 -10.69
N LEU A 40 9.63 2.67 -9.69
CA LEU A 40 8.80 3.84 -9.80
C LEU A 40 9.43 4.94 -8.97
N PRO A 41 10.04 5.94 -9.59
CA PRO A 41 10.65 7.01 -8.83
C PRO A 41 9.57 7.88 -8.21
N GLY A 42 9.92 8.64 -7.21
CA GLY A 42 8.98 9.59 -6.63
C GLY A 42 8.72 9.37 -5.17
N PHE A 43 7.48 9.64 -4.77
CA PHE A 43 7.14 9.72 -3.36
C PHE A 43 7.50 8.48 -2.55
N THR A 44 7.08 7.30 -3.01
CA THR A 44 7.27 6.09 -2.22
C THR A 44 8.76 5.73 -2.06
N SER A 45 9.53 5.93 -3.10
CA SER A 45 10.95 5.66 -3.05
C SER A 45 11.63 6.67 -2.14
N ARG A 46 11.27 7.93 -2.29
CA ARG A 46 11.91 9.00 -1.54
C ARG A 46 11.65 8.90 -0.05
N TYR A 47 10.45 8.50 0.35
CA TYR A 47 10.10 8.45 1.77
C TYR A 47 10.08 7.05 2.34
N ASP A 48 10.58 6.08 1.59
CA ASP A 48 10.67 4.68 2.04
C ASP A 48 9.31 4.14 2.44
N VAL A 49 8.30 4.38 1.61
CA VAL A 49 6.94 3.98 1.90
C VAL A 49 6.63 2.70 1.13
N HIS A 50 6.91 1.56 1.75
CA HIS A 50 6.84 0.28 1.06
C HIS A 50 5.95 -0.78 1.72
N SER A 51 5.52 -0.56 2.96
CA SER A 51 4.72 -1.57 3.65
C SER A 51 3.25 -1.44 3.27
N LEU A 52 2.62 -2.52 2.83
CA LEU A 52 1.21 -2.49 2.46
C LEU A 52 0.37 -2.68 3.71
N VAL A 53 -0.33 -1.64 4.13
CA VAL A 53 -1.10 -1.70 5.37
C VAL A 53 -2.60 -1.77 5.18
N HIS A 54 -3.09 -1.54 3.96
CA HIS A 54 -4.53 -1.61 3.70
C HIS A 54 -4.78 -1.74 2.21
N PHE A 55 -5.81 -2.48 1.81
CA PHE A 55 -6.24 -2.46 0.41
C PHE A 55 -7.72 -2.85 0.34
N GLU A 56 -8.39 -2.38 -0.70
CA GLU A 56 -9.80 -2.64 -0.93
C GLU A 56 -9.95 -3.04 -2.39
N MET A 57 -10.58 -4.18 -2.63
CA MET A 57 -10.77 -4.68 -3.99
C MET A 57 -12.11 -4.22 -4.53
N PHE A 58 -12.15 -3.95 -5.81
CA PHE A 58 -13.35 -3.49 -6.48
C PHE A 58 -13.60 -4.31 -7.74
N GLY A 59 -14.85 -4.36 -8.15
CA GLY A 59 -15.18 -5.05 -9.39
C GLY A 59 -14.88 -4.22 -10.63
N GLU A 60 -14.84 -2.89 -10.48
CA GLU A 60 -14.60 -2.01 -11.60
C GLU A 60 -13.68 -0.87 -11.23
N MET A 61 -13.03 -0.29 -12.24
CA MET A 61 -12.02 0.72 -12.00
C MET A 61 -12.60 2.06 -11.56
N ILE A 62 -13.74 2.47 -12.10
CA ILE A 62 -14.30 3.77 -11.75
C ILE A 62 -14.60 3.90 -10.25
N PRO A 63 -15.31 2.94 -9.64
CA PRO A 63 -15.50 3.01 -8.19
C PRO A 63 -14.18 3.01 -7.41
N ALA A 64 -13.19 2.28 -7.90
CA ALA A 64 -11.89 2.26 -7.21
C ALA A 64 -11.23 3.63 -7.27
N ILE A 65 -11.28 4.28 -8.42
CA ILE A 65 -10.70 5.62 -8.57
C ILE A 65 -11.43 6.61 -7.66
N THR A 66 -12.76 6.49 -7.60
CA THR A 66 -13.55 7.37 -6.75
C THR A 66 -13.14 7.19 -5.28
N ARG A 67 -12.96 5.95 -4.87
CA ARG A 67 -12.56 5.66 -3.49
C ARG A 67 -11.16 6.22 -3.19
N GLU A 68 -10.25 6.08 -4.14
CA GLU A 68 -8.89 6.57 -3.97
C GLU A 68 -8.91 8.08 -3.75
N LYS A 69 -9.70 8.79 -4.55
CA LYS A 69 -9.79 10.23 -4.40
C LYS A 69 -10.44 10.61 -3.07
N GLN A 70 -11.43 9.84 -2.63
CA GLN A 70 -12.07 10.08 -1.37
C GLN A 70 -11.07 9.94 -0.22
N LEU A 71 -10.30 8.85 -0.23
CA LEU A 71 -9.34 8.62 0.84
C LEU A 71 -8.25 9.68 0.86
N LYS A 72 -7.86 10.17 -0.28
CA LYS A 72 -6.82 11.20 -0.32
C LYS A 72 -7.30 12.50 0.31
N ARG A 73 -8.61 12.74 0.35
CA ARG A 73 -9.15 13.94 0.95
C ARG A 73 -9.38 13.81 2.45
N TRP A 74 -9.40 12.60 2.97
CA TRP A 74 -9.64 12.38 4.38
C TRP A 74 -8.53 12.97 5.23
N HIS A 75 -8.89 13.39 6.45
CA HIS A 75 -7.89 13.78 7.44
C HIS A 75 -7.04 12.56 7.74
N ARG A 76 -5.82 12.80 8.12
CA ARG A 76 -4.90 11.71 8.43
C ARG A 76 -5.47 10.76 9.48
N GLN A 77 -6.10 11.29 10.51
CA GLN A 77 -6.64 10.42 11.57
C GLN A 77 -7.69 9.44 11.03
N TRP A 78 -8.47 9.86 10.05
CA TRP A 78 -9.46 8.98 9.46
C TRP A 78 -8.79 7.83 8.69
N LYS A 79 -7.69 8.11 8.03
CA LYS A 79 -6.95 7.08 7.32
C LYS A 79 -6.35 6.09 8.30
N ILE A 80 -5.83 6.60 9.41
CA ILE A 80 -5.28 5.75 10.47
C ILE A 80 -6.38 4.86 11.05
N ASN A 81 -7.56 5.43 11.28
CA ASN A 81 -8.69 4.66 11.81
C ASN A 81 -9.10 3.55 10.84
N LEU A 82 -9.07 3.84 9.55
CA LEU A 82 -9.41 2.84 8.54
C LEU A 82 -8.40 1.69 8.58
N ILE A 83 -7.12 2.00 8.67
CA ILE A 83 -6.09 0.97 8.74
C ILE A 83 -6.26 0.16 10.02
N ASN A 84 -6.45 0.82 11.15
CA ASN A 84 -6.59 0.14 12.42
C ASN A 84 -7.80 -0.78 12.50
N ALA A 85 -8.86 -0.46 11.77
CA ALA A 85 -10.07 -1.27 11.82
C ALA A 85 -9.83 -2.71 11.36
N ALA A 86 -8.96 -2.90 10.37
CA ALA A 86 -8.70 -4.23 9.85
C ALA A 86 -7.27 -4.71 10.12
N ASN A 87 -6.36 -3.79 10.40
CA ASN A 87 -4.95 -4.15 10.56
C ASN A 87 -4.34 -3.32 11.70
N PRO A 88 -4.82 -3.53 12.93
CA PRO A 88 -4.38 -2.68 14.05
C PRO A 88 -2.90 -2.75 14.36
N GLU A 89 -2.23 -3.79 13.90
CA GLU A 89 -0.80 -3.89 14.14
C GLU A 89 0.04 -3.36 12.99
N TRP A 90 -0.63 -2.86 11.96
CA TRP A 90 0.05 -2.31 10.78
C TRP A 90 1.03 -3.28 10.15
N ARG A 91 0.60 -4.55 10.07
CA ARG A 91 1.42 -5.57 9.45
C ARG A 91 1.53 -5.31 7.96
N ASP A 92 2.62 -5.76 7.39
CA ASP A 92 2.80 -5.67 5.95
C ASP A 92 1.96 -6.76 5.29
N LEU A 93 0.81 -6.40 4.79
CA LEU A 93 -0.13 -7.34 4.20
C LEU A 93 0.41 -8.00 2.93
N ALA A 94 1.45 -7.43 2.33
CA ALA A 94 2.02 -8.01 1.12
C ALA A 94 2.65 -9.37 1.39
N VAL A 95 3.09 -9.62 2.63
CA VAL A 95 3.66 -10.92 2.96
C VAL A 95 2.62 -12.02 2.74
N ALA A 96 1.35 -11.76 3.13
CA ALA A 96 0.29 -12.73 2.92
C ALA A 96 -0.04 -12.90 1.45
N LEU A 97 0.38 -11.96 0.60
CA LEU A 97 0.15 -12.06 -0.83
C LEU A 97 1.33 -12.70 -1.55
N GLY A 98 2.32 -13.16 -0.80
CA GLY A 98 3.44 -13.88 -1.39
C GLY A 98 4.77 -13.15 -1.44
N PHE A 99 4.80 -11.92 -0.95
CA PHE A 99 6.05 -11.16 -0.98
C PHE A 99 6.92 -11.50 0.23
N SER A 100 8.23 -11.38 0.07
CA SER A 100 9.12 -11.55 1.19
C SER A 100 8.98 -10.38 2.13
N PRO A 101 9.25 -10.56 3.42
CA PRO A 101 9.24 -9.45 4.35
C PRO A 101 10.24 -8.38 3.92
N LEU A 102 9.93 -7.13 4.24
CA LEU A 102 10.82 -6.05 3.89
C LEU A 102 12.12 -6.16 4.66
N ALA A 103 13.21 -6.17 3.93
CA ALA A 103 14.50 -6.34 4.56
C ALA A 103 15.03 -5.04 5.11
N SER A 104 14.57 -3.93 4.55
CA SER A 104 15.11 -2.66 4.96
C SER A 104 15.00 -2.41 6.44
N GLY A 105 13.97 -2.90 7.05
CA GLY A 105 13.81 -2.68 8.46
C GLY A 105 14.96 -3.20 9.25
N LYS A 106 15.42 -4.40 8.94
CA LYS A 106 16.46 -4.90 9.71
C LYS A 106 17.78 -4.45 9.24
N THR A 107 17.90 -4.14 7.99
CA THR A 107 19.19 -3.70 7.60
C THR A 107 19.48 -2.40 8.22
N ARG A 108 18.48 -1.60 8.38
CA ARG A 108 18.71 -0.34 8.90
C ARG A 108 19.19 -0.36 10.28
N ASP A 109 18.80 -1.33 10.97
CA ASP A 109 19.19 -1.42 12.26
C ASP A 109 20.51 -1.73 12.36
N GLY A 110 20.85 -2.31 11.54
CA GLY A 110 21.96 -2.61 11.76
C GLY A 110 22.81 -1.95 11.55
N PRO A 111 23.17 -1.72 11.40
CA PRO A 111 24.13 -1.37 11.19
C PRO A 111 24.51 -1.14 11.65
#